data_374e969c1e981608a24afd57e02e4449
#
_entry.id   374e969c1e981608a24afd57e02e4449
#
_cell.length_a   1.000
_cell.length_b   1.000
_cell.length_c   1.000
_cell.angle_alpha   90.00
_cell.angle_beta   90.00
_cell.angle_gamma   90.00
#
_symmetry.space_group_name_H-M   'P 1'
#
loop_
_entity.id
_entity.type
_entity.pdbx_description
1 polymer ?
#
loop_
_entity_poly.entity_id
_entity_poly.type
_entity_poly.pdbx_seq_one_letter_code
_entity_poly.pdbx_strand_id
1 'polypeptide(L)'
;MKLVFRGHDDRYAVEQSLLAFFPEERPVYQAPEPSEDNWARVDLHQSPVYATAITEIAYGGRLGRGMSRALLRGVDDEYERERLRQKAVKLSFFKAAREITGLTPAWGALTGIRPGKLAARLLEEGKTPAQARRILGDTYYVSPSRRRLAVETAQAGLRAKADLRPEDISLYIGIPFCPTRCAYCSFVSQSVEKSLGLVEPYLDVLCREITDAAQMVRETGLRIKSFYMGGGTPTTLSAQQMDRLLTHLNRSFDLSGCVEYCIEAGRPDTITRDKLQVLLDHGADRISVNPQSLEDTVLQAIGRRHTARDIEDTMALAASMGFPHVNMDLIAGLPADTPEGFRRTLDKCLTFGADNITVHTLSLKKGSRILLEGLPIPTAADVARMLDYADPTLRAAGFSPYYLYRQKYMSGSFENVGWCISGAEGLYNIYIMEELHSILSLGAGGSTKMVDPVRGRIERVFHAKYPTEYIQRPEKIAENLAAFRAFHEKMKR
;
A
#
# COMPACT_ATOMS: atom_id res chain seq x y z
N MET A 1 8.06 0.68 -27.07
CA MET A 1 6.89 0.40 -27.95
C MET A 1 6.20 1.70 -28.31
N LYS A 2 5.94 1.96 -29.59
CA LYS A 2 5.17 3.14 -30.02
C LYS A 2 3.68 2.91 -29.78
N LEU A 3 3.00 3.92 -29.19
CA LEU A 3 1.56 3.87 -28.85
C LEU A 3 0.80 4.92 -29.65
N VAL A 4 -0.25 4.50 -30.37
CA VAL A 4 -1.15 5.36 -31.12
C VAL A 4 -2.55 5.22 -30.57
N PHE A 5 -3.18 6.35 -30.25
CA PHE A 5 -4.56 6.41 -29.75
C PHE A 5 -5.46 7.11 -30.78
N ARG A 6 -6.67 6.58 -30.96
CA ARG A 6 -7.70 7.18 -31.82
C ARG A 6 -9.04 7.18 -31.10
N GLY A 7 -9.67 8.34 -31.04
CA GLY A 7 -10.97 8.53 -30.37
C GLY A 7 -10.89 8.60 -28.83
N HIS A 8 -9.70 8.62 -28.25
CA HIS A 8 -9.47 8.80 -26.81
C HIS A 8 -8.01 9.13 -26.50
N ASP A 9 -7.72 9.51 -25.24
CA ASP A 9 -6.35 9.74 -24.72
C ASP A 9 -6.12 9.00 -23.37
N ASP A 10 -6.64 7.78 -23.23
CA ASP A 10 -6.53 6.94 -22.02
C ASP A 10 -5.13 6.29 -21.88
N ARG A 11 -4.06 7.09 -21.96
CA ARG A 11 -2.66 6.66 -21.92
C ARG A 11 -2.37 5.78 -20.72
N TYR A 12 -2.74 6.26 -19.54
CA TYR A 12 -2.47 5.55 -18.29
C TYR A 12 -3.05 4.13 -18.26
N ALA A 13 -4.24 3.95 -18.81
CA ALA A 13 -4.91 2.64 -18.87
C ALA A 13 -4.10 1.61 -19.69
N VAL A 14 -3.52 2.06 -20.81
CA VAL A 14 -2.73 1.23 -21.72
C VAL A 14 -1.32 1.00 -21.17
N GLU A 15 -0.65 2.03 -20.64
CA GLU A 15 0.69 1.93 -20.07
C GLU A 15 0.80 0.84 -18.99
N GLN A 16 -0.19 0.75 -18.10
CA GLN A 16 -0.17 -0.26 -17.04
C GLN A 16 -0.29 -1.68 -17.60
N SER A 17 -1.07 -1.87 -18.68
CA SER A 17 -1.16 -3.15 -19.38
C SER A 17 0.11 -3.45 -20.17
N LEU A 18 0.71 -2.44 -20.81
CA LEU A 18 2.00 -2.55 -21.49
C LEU A 18 3.08 -3.10 -20.55
N LEU A 19 3.24 -2.48 -19.38
CA LEU A 19 4.26 -2.88 -18.39
C LEU A 19 4.05 -4.31 -17.86
N ALA A 20 2.80 -4.79 -17.83
CA ALA A 20 2.49 -6.13 -17.37
C ALA A 20 2.86 -7.22 -18.39
N PHE A 21 2.80 -6.92 -19.69
CA PHE A 21 3.09 -7.88 -20.76
C PHE A 21 4.50 -7.69 -21.37
N PHE A 22 4.99 -6.45 -21.38
CA PHE A 22 6.24 -6.04 -22.03
C PHE A 22 7.05 -5.19 -21.05
N PRO A 23 7.60 -5.75 -19.97
CA PRO A 23 8.25 -4.99 -18.89
C PRO A 23 9.50 -4.21 -19.34
N GLU A 24 10.15 -4.65 -20.40
CA GLU A 24 11.33 -3.97 -20.97
C GLU A 24 10.96 -2.77 -21.88
N GLU A 25 9.69 -2.70 -22.31
CA GLU A 25 9.23 -1.64 -23.19
C GLU A 25 8.91 -0.36 -22.43
N ARG A 26 9.14 0.78 -23.08
CA ARG A 26 8.72 2.09 -22.61
C ARG A 26 7.78 2.72 -23.63
N PRO A 27 6.69 3.38 -23.19
CA PRO A 27 5.74 4.01 -24.11
C PRO A 27 6.37 5.21 -24.83
N VAL A 28 6.19 5.27 -26.13
CA VAL A 28 6.55 6.41 -27.00
C VAL A 28 5.28 6.80 -27.78
N TYR A 29 4.83 8.05 -27.63
CA TYR A 29 3.58 8.54 -28.23
C TYR A 29 3.81 9.12 -29.61
N GLN A 30 4.14 8.27 -30.56
CA GLN A 30 4.39 8.63 -31.96
C GLN A 30 3.81 7.56 -32.88
N ALA A 31 3.42 7.95 -34.08
CA ALA A 31 3.05 6.97 -35.10
C ALA A 31 4.25 6.11 -35.47
N PRO A 32 4.06 4.79 -35.65
CA PRO A 32 5.13 3.91 -36.12
C PRO A 32 5.50 4.23 -37.57
N GLU A 33 6.77 4.07 -37.90
CA GLU A 33 7.21 4.02 -39.29
C GLU A 33 6.88 2.65 -39.93
N PRO A 34 6.76 2.57 -41.26
CA PRO A 34 6.37 1.31 -41.91
C PRO A 34 7.30 0.10 -41.64
N SER A 35 8.53 0.35 -41.23
CA SER A 35 9.55 -0.66 -40.91
C SER A 35 9.61 -1.04 -39.43
N GLU A 36 8.78 -0.47 -38.56
CA GLU A 36 8.85 -0.70 -37.12
C GLU A 36 7.97 -1.86 -36.68
N ASP A 37 8.57 -2.78 -35.92
CA ASP A 37 7.93 -4.02 -35.47
C ASP A 37 7.28 -3.95 -34.09
N ASN A 38 7.56 -2.87 -33.30
CA ASN A 38 7.11 -2.77 -31.90
C ASN A 38 6.19 -1.57 -31.70
N TRP A 39 4.91 -1.75 -32.02
CA TRP A 39 3.88 -0.71 -31.85
C TRP A 39 2.54 -1.28 -31.38
N ALA A 40 1.72 -0.41 -30.82
CA ALA A 40 0.32 -0.71 -30.52
C ALA A 40 -0.57 0.46 -30.95
N ARG A 41 -1.70 0.15 -31.60
CA ARG A 41 -2.77 1.07 -31.93
C ARG A 41 -4.01 0.72 -31.11
N VAL A 42 -4.59 1.70 -30.43
CA VAL A 42 -5.79 1.54 -29.62
C VAL A 42 -6.84 2.53 -30.11
N ASP A 43 -7.88 2.00 -30.70
CA ASP A 43 -8.98 2.76 -31.28
C ASP A 43 -10.22 2.63 -30.37
N LEU A 44 -10.87 3.76 -30.00
CA LEU A 44 -12.11 3.78 -29.24
C LEU A 44 -13.23 4.41 -30.07
N HIS A 45 -14.23 3.61 -30.39
CA HIS A 45 -15.45 4.04 -31.08
C HIS A 45 -16.60 4.16 -30.08
N GLN A 46 -17.26 5.32 -30.08
CA GLN A 46 -18.35 5.60 -29.16
C GLN A 46 -19.66 5.84 -29.91
N SER A 47 -20.73 5.28 -29.35
CA SER A 47 -22.11 5.57 -29.71
C SER A 47 -22.93 5.84 -28.45
N PRO A 48 -24.18 6.32 -28.55
CA PRO A 48 -25.04 6.46 -27.38
C PRO A 48 -25.28 5.14 -26.62
N VAL A 49 -25.09 4.01 -27.28
CA VAL A 49 -25.37 2.67 -26.72
C VAL A 49 -24.11 1.95 -26.24
N TYR A 50 -23.00 2.08 -26.96
CA TYR A 50 -21.79 1.31 -26.71
C TYR A 50 -20.51 2.14 -26.82
N ALA A 51 -19.52 1.79 -25.99
CA ALA A 51 -18.11 2.08 -26.23
C ALA A 51 -17.43 0.79 -26.69
N THR A 52 -16.82 0.79 -27.89
CA THR A 52 -16.12 -0.35 -28.47
C THR A 52 -14.64 0.03 -28.65
N ALA A 53 -13.75 -0.66 -27.96
CA ALA A 53 -12.32 -0.50 -28.14
C ALA A 53 -11.74 -1.66 -28.97
N ILE A 54 -10.85 -1.32 -29.91
CA ILE A 54 -10.13 -2.25 -30.76
C ILE A 54 -8.65 -1.93 -30.61
N THR A 55 -7.85 -2.97 -30.30
CA THR A 55 -6.40 -2.83 -30.16
C THR A 55 -5.72 -3.75 -31.14
N GLU A 56 -4.72 -3.24 -31.85
CA GLU A 56 -3.76 -4.02 -32.63
C GLU A 56 -2.36 -3.80 -32.04
N ILE A 57 -1.62 -4.86 -31.84
CA ILE A 57 -0.24 -4.83 -31.36
C ILE A 57 0.62 -5.62 -32.32
N ALA A 58 1.69 -4.99 -32.83
CA ALA A 58 2.78 -5.66 -33.51
C ALA A 58 3.97 -5.76 -32.56
N TYR A 59 4.53 -6.94 -32.40
CA TYR A 59 5.69 -7.16 -31.53
C TYR A 59 6.48 -8.38 -31.95
N GLY A 60 7.78 -8.21 -32.24
CA GLY A 60 8.66 -9.28 -32.63
C GLY A 60 8.16 -10.05 -33.87
N GLY A 61 7.68 -9.35 -34.89
CA GLY A 61 7.15 -9.92 -36.14
C GLY A 61 5.79 -10.60 -36.01
N ARG A 62 5.10 -10.53 -34.86
CA ARG A 62 3.74 -11.06 -34.63
C ARG A 62 2.73 -9.91 -34.57
N LEU A 63 1.51 -10.17 -35.04
CA LEU A 63 0.38 -9.25 -34.94
C LEU A 63 -0.71 -9.88 -34.08
N GLY A 64 -1.15 -9.18 -33.05
CA GLY A 64 -2.28 -9.59 -32.20
C GLY A 64 -3.39 -8.55 -32.21
N ARG A 65 -4.62 -9.01 -32.09
CA ARG A 65 -5.82 -8.18 -32.10
C ARG A 65 -6.69 -8.45 -30.87
N GLY A 66 -7.27 -7.39 -30.32
CA GLY A 66 -8.19 -7.48 -29.20
C GLY A 66 -9.35 -6.53 -29.36
N MET A 67 -10.54 -6.99 -29.06
CA MET A 67 -11.74 -6.15 -29.04
C MET A 67 -12.47 -6.30 -27.71
N SER A 68 -12.99 -5.17 -27.22
CA SER A 68 -13.87 -5.15 -26.06
C SER A 68 -14.96 -4.09 -26.23
N ARG A 69 -16.12 -4.38 -25.66
CA ARG A 69 -17.29 -3.51 -25.73
C ARG A 69 -17.89 -3.31 -24.33
N ALA A 70 -18.27 -2.09 -24.01
CA ALA A 70 -19.03 -1.74 -22.82
C ALA A 70 -20.37 -1.12 -23.19
N LEU A 71 -21.44 -1.50 -22.48
CA LEU A 71 -22.78 -0.94 -22.66
C LEU A 71 -22.84 0.41 -21.92
N LEU A 72 -23.21 1.48 -22.64
CA LEU A 72 -23.40 2.85 -22.11
C LEU A 72 -24.87 3.23 -21.97
N ARG A 73 -25.79 2.51 -22.60
CA ARG A 73 -27.23 2.80 -22.54
C ARG A 73 -27.72 2.72 -21.10
N GLY A 74 -28.40 3.77 -20.64
CA GLY A 74 -28.95 3.85 -19.27
C GLY A 74 -27.90 4.23 -18.21
N VAL A 75 -26.72 4.67 -18.62
CA VAL A 75 -25.70 5.21 -17.73
C VAL A 75 -25.64 6.73 -17.93
N ASP A 76 -26.22 7.48 -17.00
CA ASP A 76 -26.30 8.96 -17.09
C ASP A 76 -25.10 9.63 -16.43
N ASP A 77 -24.46 8.98 -15.44
CA ASP A 77 -23.28 9.48 -14.77
C ASP A 77 -22.05 9.44 -15.69
N GLU A 78 -21.47 10.61 -15.97
CA GLU A 78 -20.31 10.73 -16.86
C GLU A 78 -19.06 10.04 -16.28
N TYR A 79 -18.87 10.01 -14.94
CA TYR A 79 -17.78 9.30 -14.32
C TYR A 79 -17.87 7.77 -14.55
N GLU A 80 -19.08 7.22 -14.42
CA GLU A 80 -19.33 5.81 -14.69
C GLU A 80 -19.18 5.48 -16.18
N ARG A 81 -19.62 6.39 -17.09
CA ARG A 81 -19.39 6.26 -18.54
C ARG A 81 -17.91 6.21 -18.87
N GLU A 82 -17.13 7.11 -18.28
CA GLU A 82 -15.67 7.14 -18.46
C GLU A 82 -15.02 5.85 -17.95
N ARG A 83 -15.43 5.36 -16.80
CA ARG A 83 -14.96 4.10 -16.24
C ARG A 83 -15.24 2.91 -17.17
N LEU A 84 -16.40 2.88 -17.81
CA LEU A 84 -16.77 1.83 -18.77
C LEU A 84 -15.95 1.94 -20.06
N ARG A 85 -15.65 3.15 -20.55
CA ARG A 85 -14.75 3.39 -21.69
C ARG A 85 -13.34 2.86 -21.38
N GLN A 86 -12.77 3.25 -20.26
CA GLN A 86 -11.45 2.78 -19.82
C GLN A 86 -11.41 1.27 -19.62
N LYS A 87 -12.49 0.67 -19.14
CA LYS A 87 -12.60 -0.80 -19.05
C LYS A 87 -12.53 -1.44 -20.45
N ALA A 88 -13.24 -0.89 -21.44
CA ALA A 88 -13.19 -1.41 -22.81
C ALA A 88 -11.77 -1.31 -23.40
N VAL A 89 -11.11 -0.16 -23.24
CA VAL A 89 -9.73 0.07 -23.67
C VAL A 89 -8.78 -0.93 -23.03
N LYS A 90 -8.79 -1.09 -21.70
CA LYS A 90 -7.92 -2.04 -20.98
C LYS A 90 -8.12 -3.48 -21.44
N LEU A 91 -9.36 -3.92 -21.60
CA LEU A 91 -9.67 -5.28 -22.02
C LEU A 91 -9.31 -5.55 -23.47
N SER A 92 -9.42 -4.57 -24.37
CA SER A 92 -9.00 -4.73 -25.76
C SER A 92 -7.48 -4.91 -25.86
N PHE A 93 -6.71 -4.05 -25.16
CA PHE A 93 -5.26 -4.16 -25.11
C PHE A 93 -4.80 -5.49 -24.49
N PHE A 94 -5.40 -5.86 -23.34
CA PHE A 94 -5.10 -7.13 -22.68
C PHE A 94 -5.28 -8.34 -23.61
N LYS A 95 -6.39 -8.39 -24.37
CA LYS A 95 -6.68 -9.49 -25.30
C LYS A 95 -5.65 -9.55 -26.43
N ALA A 96 -5.30 -8.40 -27.03
CA ALA A 96 -4.28 -8.32 -28.08
C ALA A 96 -2.89 -8.74 -27.57
N ALA A 97 -2.48 -8.27 -26.40
CA ALA A 97 -1.21 -8.62 -25.80
C ALA A 97 -1.14 -10.11 -25.43
N ARG A 98 -2.23 -10.67 -24.89
CA ARG A 98 -2.33 -12.10 -24.57
C ARG A 98 -2.23 -12.96 -25.84
N GLU A 99 -2.81 -12.55 -26.94
CA GLU A 99 -2.75 -13.29 -28.23
C GLU A 99 -1.29 -13.40 -28.72
N ILE A 100 -0.51 -12.33 -28.61
CA ILE A 100 0.90 -12.34 -29.04
C ILE A 100 1.78 -13.12 -28.09
N THR A 101 1.64 -12.89 -26.79
CA THR A 101 2.58 -13.38 -25.78
C THR A 101 2.23 -14.76 -25.23
N GLY A 102 0.95 -15.19 -25.35
CA GLY A 102 0.43 -16.37 -24.67
C GLY A 102 0.35 -16.20 -23.14
N LEU A 103 0.82 -15.08 -22.59
CA LEU A 103 0.86 -14.85 -21.15
C LEU A 103 -0.50 -14.40 -20.61
N THR A 104 -0.78 -14.75 -19.36
CA THR A 104 -1.89 -14.21 -18.60
C THR A 104 -1.36 -13.77 -17.24
N PRO A 105 -1.10 -12.46 -17.02
CA PRO A 105 -0.66 -11.96 -15.73
C PRO A 105 -1.61 -12.38 -14.61
N ALA A 106 -1.09 -12.60 -13.39
CA ALA A 106 -1.87 -13.12 -12.26
C ALA A 106 -3.12 -12.29 -11.95
N TRP A 107 -3.04 -10.97 -12.12
CA TRP A 107 -4.16 -10.04 -11.96
C TRP A 107 -4.97 -9.80 -13.25
N GLY A 108 -4.68 -10.52 -14.32
CA GLY A 108 -5.38 -10.37 -15.59
C GLY A 108 -5.37 -8.93 -16.09
N ALA A 109 -6.51 -8.45 -16.53
CA ALA A 109 -6.70 -7.07 -17.00
C ALA A 109 -6.91 -6.03 -15.87
N LEU A 110 -6.83 -6.43 -14.59
CA LEU A 110 -6.90 -5.49 -13.48
C LEU A 110 -5.53 -4.83 -13.27
N THR A 111 -5.38 -3.61 -13.77
CA THR A 111 -4.13 -2.82 -13.67
C THR A 111 -4.14 -1.81 -12.52
N GLY A 112 -5.24 -1.66 -11.81
CA GLY A 112 -5.39 -0.72 -10.69
C GLY A 112 -4.59 -1.14 -9.45
N ILE A 113 -4.26 -0.15 -8.62
CA ILE A 113 -3.51 -0.35 -7.35
C ILE A 113 -4.37 -1.00 -6.25
N ARG A 114 -5.69 -1.03 -6.39
CA ARG A 114 -6.65 -1.57 -5.42
C ARG A 114 -7.62 -2.55 -6.08
N PRO A 115 -7.19 -3.76 -6.40
CA PRO A 115 -8.06 -4.75 -7.04
C PRO A 115 -9.23 -5.18 -6.14
N GLY A 116 -9.09 -5.09 -4.81
CA GLY A 116 -10.16 -5.34 -3.83
C GLY A 116 -11.38 -4.44 -4.00
N LYS A 117 -11.21 -3.18 -4.42
CA LYS A 117 -12.35 -2.25 -4.63
C LYS A 117 -13.38 -2.75 -5.65
N LEU A 118 -12.95 -3.45 -6.69
CA LEU A 118 -13.90 -4.04 -7.64
C LEU A 118 -14.68 -5.19 -6.99
N ALA A 119 -14.01 -6.02 -6.20
CA ALA A 119 -14.66 -7.10 -5.46
C ALA A 119 -15.64 -6.53 -4.40
N ALA A 120 -15.23 -5.51 -3.65
CA ALA A 120 -16.08 -4.85 -2.66
C ALA A 120 -17.38 -4.30 -3.30
N ARG A 121 -17.25 -3.59 -4.43
CA ARG A 121 -18.41 -3.08 -5.15
C ARG A 121 -19.35 -4.20 -5.62
N LEU A 122 -18.82 -5.30 -6.17
CA LEU A 122 -19.66 -6.42 -6.59
C LEU A 122 -20.43 -7.02 -5.40
N LEU A 123 -19.80 -7.10 -4.22
CA LEU A 123 -20.46 -7.56 -3.00
C LEU A 123 -21.54 -6.58 -2.52
N GLU A 124 -21.27 -5.26 -2.55
CA GLU A 124 -22.23 -4.21 -2.23
C GLU A 124 -23.42 -4.17 -3.21
N GLU A 125 -23.21 -4.53 -4.48
CA GLU A 125 -24.26 -4.74 -5.49
C GLU A 125 -25.06 -6.05 -5.27
N GLY A 126 -24.83 -6.77 -4.18
CA GLY A 126 -25.55 -8.00 -3.81
C GLY A 126 -25.05 -9.27 -4.50
N LYS A 127 -23.89 -9.26 -5.16
CA LYS A 127 -23.30 -10.49 -5.70
C LYS A 127 -22.72 -11.33 -4.57
N THR A 128 -22.95 -12.65 -4.65
CA THR A 128 -22.30 -13.58 -3.73
C THR A 128 -20.77 -13.60 -3.94
N PRO A 129 -19.98 -14.01 -2.93
CA PRO A 129 -18.53 -14.18 -3.10
C PRO A 129 -18.14 -15.09 -4.27
N ALA A 130 -18.94 -16.13 -4.55
CA ALA A 130 -18.74 -17.03 -5.68
C ALA A 130 -18.98 -16.33 -7.03
N GLN A 131 -20.05 -15.52 -7.12
CA GLN A 131 -20.35 -14.72 -8.31
C GLN A 131 -19.27 -13.65 -8.55
N ALA A 132 -18.82 -12.96 -7.49
CA ALA A 132 -17.74 -11.98 -7.60
C ALA A 132 -16.44 -12.63 -8.11
N ARG A 133 -16.03 -13.80 -7.57
CA ARG A 133 -14.88 -14.56 -8.08
C ARG A 133 -15.05 -14.96 -9.55
N ARG A 134 -16.24 -15.40 -9.95
CA ARG A 134 -16.51 -15.75 -11.35
C ARG A 134 -16.37 -14.53 -12.26
N ILE A 135 -16.95 -13.37 -11.91
CA ILE A 135 -16.85 -12.14 -12.69
C ILE A 135 -15.38 -11.70 -12.83
N LEU A 136 -14.60 -11.75 -11.76
CA LEU A 136 -13.17 -11.43 -11.78
C LEU A 136 -12.38 -12.36 -12.72
N GLY A 137 -12.74 -13.64 -12.76
CA GLY A 137 -12.13 -14.62 -13.66
C GLY A 137 -12.57 -14.44 -15.11
N ASP A 138 -13.86 -14.48 -15.37
CA ASP A 138 -14.41 -14.54 -16.72
C ASP A 138 -14.29 -13.21 -17.48
N THR A 139 -14.43 -12.08 -16.77
CA THR A 139 -14.38 -10.74 -17.37
C THR A 139 -12.97 -10.15 -17.38
N TYR A 140 -12.25 -10.34 -16.28
CA TYR A 140 -10.95 -9.66 -16.09
C TYR A 140 -9.75 -10.60 -16.13
N TYR A 141 -9.97 -11.90 -16.35
CA TYR A 141 -8.92 -12.91 -16.46
C TYR A 141 -8.02 -13.03 -15.22
N VAL A 142 -8.52 -12.67 -14.04
CA VAL A 142 -7.78 -12.78 -12.78
C VAL A 142 -7.61 -14.25 -12.41
N SER A 143 -6.41 -14.66 -12.01
CA SER A 143 -6.08 -16.03 -11.63
C SER A 143 -6.89 -16.51 -10.41
N PRO A 144 -7.11 -17.83 -10.24
CA PRO A 144 -7.93 -18.38 -9.15
C PRO A 144 -7.48 -17.93 -7.75
N SER A 145 -6.17 -17.91 -7.47
CA SER A 145 -5.62 -17.46 -6.19
C SER A 145 -5.90 -15.97 -5.95
N ARG A 146 -5.61 -15.10 -6.94
CA ARG A 146 -5.75 -13.63 -6.80
C ARG A 146 -7.21 -13.17 -6.73
N ARG A 147 -8.14 -13.82 -7.44
CA ARG A 147 -9.57 -13.51 -7.27
C ARG A 147 -10.12 -13.95 -5.92
N ARG A 148 -9.56 -15.02 -5.32
CA ARG A 148 -9.87 -15.41 -3.95
C ARG A 148 -9.38 -14.36 -2.97
N LEU A 149 -8.11 -13.94 -3.06
CA LEU A 149 -7.53 -12.85 -2.25
C LEU A 149 -8.37 -11.57 -2.35
N ALA A 150 -8.71 -11.13 -3.57
CA ALA A 150 -9.48 -9.90 -3.79
C ALA A 150 -10.85 -9.94 -3.10
N VAL A 151 -11.54 -11.08 -3.14
CA VAL A 151 -12.87 -11.22 -2.52
C VAL A 151 -12.77 -11.30 -1.00
N GLU A 152 -11.80 -12.05 -0.46
CA GLU A 152 -11.63 -12.19 0.99
C GLU A 152 -11.21 -10.87 1.64
N THR A 153 -10.27 -10.14 1.05
CA THR A 153 -9.87 -8.81 1.55
C THR A 153 -11.00 -7.79 1.41
N ALA A 154 -11.80 -7.85 0.34
CA ALA A 154 -12.99 -7.02 0.21
C ALA A 154 -14.02 -7.30 1.31
N GLN A 155 -14.23 -8.57 1.68
CA GLN A 155 -15.11 -8.93 2.79
C GLN A 155 -14.59 -8.39 4.13
N ALA A 156 -13.27 -8.46 4.38
CA ALA A 156 -12.67 -7.86 5.57
C ALA A 156 -12.86 -6.33 5.60
N GLY A 157 -12.63 -5.66 4.47
CA GLY A 157 -12.87 -4.22 4.33
C GLY A 157 -14.33 -3.83 4.58
N LEU A 158 -15.29 -4.61 4.06
CA LEU A 158 -16.71 -4.34 4.30
C LEU A 158 -17.13 -4.56 5.76
N ARG A 159 -16.57 -5.57 6.44
CA ARG A 159 -16.79 -5.72 7.89
C ARG A 159 -16.24 -4.52 8.66
N ALA A 160 -15.01 -4.12 8.40
CA ALA A 160 -14.41 -2.95 9.04
C ALA A 160 -15.18 -1.65 8.75
N LYS A 161 -15.76 -1.50 7.54
CA LYS A 161 -16.61 -0.37 7.16
C LYS A 161 -17.90 -0.31 7.96
N ALA A 162 -18.50 -1.46 8.27
CA ALA A 162 -19.77 -1.54 9.01
C ALA A 162 -19.66 -1.00 10.44
N ASP A 163 -18.45 -1.00 11.03
CA ASP A 163 -18.19 -0.53 12.40
C ASP A 163 -17.81 0.96 12.46
N LEU A 164 -17.79 1.66 11.32
CA LEU A 164 -17.42 3.07 11.24
C LEU A 164 -18.62 3.99 11.39
N ARG A 165 -18.41 5.10 12.08
CA ARG A 165 -19.33 6.23 12.16
C ARG A 165 -18.86 7.35 11.23
N PRO A 166 -19.76 8.25 10.81
CA PRO A 166 -19.40 9.37 9.92
C PRO A 166 -18.31 10.29 10.46
N GLU A 167 -18.22 10.44 11.79
CA GLU A 167 -17.23 11.26 12.50
C GLU A 167 -15.88 10.56 12.72
N ASP A 168 -15.77 9.27 12.41
CA ASP A 168 -14.52 8.51 12.63
C ASP A 168 -13.43 8.91 11.64
N ILE A 169 -12.22 9.11 12.19
CA ILE A 169 -10.99 9.32 11.45
C ILE A 169 -9.85 8.48 12.05
N SER A 170 -8.80 8.25 11.28
CA SER A 170 -7.53 7.74 11.83
C SER A 170 -6.54 8.87 12.03
N LEU A 171 -5.71 8.73 13.05
CA LEU A 171 -4.56 9.61 13.31
C LEU A 171 -3.27 8.88 12.94
N TYR A 172 -2.43 9.51 12.13
CA TYR A 172 -1.11 9.03 11.78
C TYR A 172 -0.04 10.00 12.28
N ILE A 173 1.03 9.47 12.89
CA ILE A 173 2.22 10.26 13.25
C ILE A 173 3.44 9.71 12.53
N GLY A 174 4.11 10.59 11.78
CA GLY A 174 5.34 10.28 11.07
C GLY A 174 6.58 10.58 11.90
N ILE A 175 7.47 9.59 12.10
CA ILE A 175 8.81 9.77 12.68
C ILE A 175 9.84 9.54 11.57
N PRO A 176 10.43 10.60 10.99
CA PRO A 176 11.22 10.50 9.76
C PRO A 176 12.69 10.12 10.02
N PHE A 177 12.98 9.40 11.09
CA PHE A 177 14.32 9.00 11.49
C PHE A 177 14.49 7.48 11.41
N CYS A 178 15.66 7.02 10.91
CA CYS A 178 16.07 5.63 10.88
C CYS A 178 17.53 5.50 11.32
N PRO A 179 17.98 4.34 11.87
CA PRO A 179 19.39 4.12 12.15
C PRO A 179 20.24 4.20 10.88
N THR A 180 19.79 3.50 9.83
CA THR A 180 20.40 3.50 8.48
C THR A 180 19.31 3.48 7.41
N ARG A 181 19.64 3.91 6.19
CA ARG A 181 18.70 3.86 5.05
C ARG A 181 18.85 2.53 4.32
N CYS A 182 17.78 1.72 4.33
CA CYS A 182 17.72 0.47 3.57
C CYS A 182 17.74 0.72 2.06
N ALA A 183 18.34 -0.20 1.29
CA ALA A 183 18.53 -0.05 -0.16
C ALA A 183 17.21 0.03 -0.95
N TYR A 184 16.16 -0.64 -0.48
CA TYR A 184 14.82 -0.65 -1.10
C TYR A 184 13.93 0.52 -0.67
N CYS A 185 14.29 1.22 0.43
CA CYS A 185 13.39 2.17 1.07
C CYS A 185 13.13 3.40 0.20
N SER A 186 11.85 3.68 -0.02
CA SER A 186 11.38 4.86 -0.75
C SER A 186 10.87 5.97 0.18
N PHE A 187 10.73 5.69 1.48
CA PHE A 187 10.33 6.69 2.44
C PHE A 187 11.42 7.73 2.64
N VAL A 188 11.00 8.94 2.95
CA VAL A 188 11.91 10.01 3.26
C VAL A 188 12.28 9.90 4.72
N SER A 189 13.33 9.13 4.99
CA SER A 189 13.92 9.04 6.31
C SER A 189 15.36 9.54 6.27
N GLN A 190 15.78 10.18 7.35
CA GLN A 190 17.18 10.58 7.55
C GLN A 190 17.85 9.61 8.51
N SER A 191 19.12 9.28 8.22
CA SER A 191 19.93 8.52 9.19
C SER A 191 20.17 9.39 10.43
N VAL A 192 19.84 8.84 11.61
CA VAL A 192 20.06 9.51 12.89
C VAL A 192 21.52 9.86 13.09
N GLU A 193 22.46 9.04 12.61
CA GLU A 193 23.91 9.33 12.70
C GLU A 193 24.26 10.71 12.14
N LYS A 194 23.51 11.19 11.13
CA LYS A 194 23.74 12.49 10.47
C LYS A 194 22.78 13.58 10.93
N SER A 195 21.72 13.25 11.67
CA SER A 195 20.62 14.16 11.98
C SER A 195 20.17 14.11 13.45
N LEU A 196 21.01 13.60 14.34
CA LEU A 196 20.70 13.50 15.78
C LEU A 196 20.26 14.84 16.39
N GLY A 197 20.93 15.94 16.02
CA GLY A 197 20.59 17.29 16.47
C GLY A 197 19.23 17.82 16.00
N LEU A 198 18.56 17.13 15.05
CA LEU A 198 17.23 17.52 14.58
C LEU A 198 16.10 16.86 15.38
N VAL A 199 16.37 15.81 16.16
CA VAL A 199 15.32 15.01 16.84
C VAL A 199 14.55 15.86 17.84
N GLU A 200 15.23 16.57 18.76
CA GLU A 200 14.54 17.40 19.75
C GLU A 200 13.77 18.57 19.10
N PRO A 201 14.37 19.39 18.21
CA PRO A 201 13.60 20.43 17.52
C PRO A 201 12.40 19.87 16.73
N TYR A 202 12.54 18.68 16.16
CA TYR A 202 11.45 18.01 15.47
C TYR A 202 10.30 17.64 16.41
N LEU A 203 10.61 17.05 17.56
CA LEU A 203 9.61 16.68 18.57
C LEU A 203 8.90 17.91 19.15
N ASP A 204 9.62 19.04 19.33
CA ASP A 204 9.03 20.30 19.79
C ASP A 204 7.99 20.84 18.81
N VAL A 205 8.27 20.78 17.49
CA VAL A 205 7.31 21.18 16.46
C VAL A 205 6.16 20.20 16.40
N LEU A 206 6.44 18.90 16.46
CA LEU A 206 5.40 17.85 16.42
C LEU A 206 4.43 17.94 17.61
N CYS A 207 4.93 18.23 18.82
CA CYS A 207 4.07 18.43 19.99
C CYS A 207 3.14 19.65 19.80
N ARG A 208 3.61 20.74 19.20
CA ARG A 208 2.76 21.89 18.87
C ARG A 208 1.69 21.50 17.83
N GLU A 209 2.10 20.83 16.77
CA GLU A 209 1.15 20.34 15.75
C GLU A 209 0.09 19.40 16.36
N ILE A 210 0.46 18.50 17.27
CA ILE A 210 -0.46 17.64 18.01
C ILE A 210 -1.49 18.46 18.80
N THR A 211 -1.05 19.53 19.47
CA THR A 211 -1.95 20.42 20.25
C THR A 211 -2.97 21.09 19.32
N ASP A 212 -2.51 21.69 18.22
CA ASP A 212 -3.36 22.40 17.26
C ASP A 212 -4.33 21.43 16.54
N ALA A 213 -3.83 20.25 16.16
CA ALA A 213 -4.64 19.20 15.55
C ALA A 213 -5.72 18.67 16.51
N ALA A 214 -5.39 18.45 17.77
CA ALA A 214 -6.34 17.98 18.76
C ALA A 214 -7.44 19.02 19.05
N GLN A 215 -7.09 20.30 19.09
CA GLN A 215 -8.08 21.37 19.15
C GLN A 215 -9.02 21.35 17.95
N MET A 216 -8.48 21.25 16.73
CA MET A 216 -9.24 21.19 15.50
C MET A 216 -10.17 19.96 15.47
N VAL A 217 -9.71 18.79 15.90
CA VAL A 217 -10.52 17.56 15.97
C VAL A 217 -11.70 17.74 16.95
N ARG A 218 -11.47 18.33 18.13
CA ARG A 218 -12.55 18.64 19.08
C ARG A 218 -13.58 19.62 18.50
N GLU A 219 -13.13 20.72 17.89
CA GLU A 219 -14.02 21.75 17.32
C GLU A 219 -14.83 21.23 16.13
N THR A 220 -14.28 20.29 15.39
CA THR A 220 -14.98 19.65 14.26
C THR A 220 -15.85 18.46 14.68
N GLY A 221 -15.80 18.03 15.95
CA GLY A 221 -16.55 16.88 16.46
C GLY A 221 -16.14 15.55 15.82
N LEU A 222 -14.91 15.45 15.33
CA LEU A 222 -14.35 14.23 14.79
C LEU A 222 -13.84 13.33 15.93
N ARG A 223 -13.77 12.03 15.68
CA ARG A 223 -13.39 11.02 16.66
C ARG A 223 -12.23 10.16 16.13
N ILE A 224 -11.19 9.97 16.95
CA ILE A 224 -10.07 9.09 16.59
C ILE A 224 -10.53 7.63 16.74
N LYS A 225 -10.61 6.91 15.63
CA LYS A 225 -10.97 5.50 15.56
C LYS A 225 -9.76 4.59 15.62
N SER A 226 -8.64 4.98 15.00
CA SER A 226 -7.37 4.27 15.10
C SER A 226 -6.19 5.23 15.11
N PHE A 227 -5.11 4.81 15.76
CA PHE A 227 -3.84 5.52 15.80
C PHE A 227 -2.72 4.67 15.24
N TYR A 228 -1.86 5.29 14.43
CA TYR A 228 -0.71 4.63 13.84
C TYR A 228 0.52 5.55 13.87
N MET A 229 1.61 5.10 14.45
CA MET A 229 2.89 5.80 14.42
C MET A 229 3.92 5.00 13.61
N GLY A 230 4.42 5.63 12.54
CA GLY A 230 5.33 4.96 11.61
C GLY A 230 6.23 5.97 10.88
N GLY A 231 6.58 5.64 9.63
CA GLY A 231 7.38 6.50 8.75
C GLY A 231 8.79 6.01 8.51
N GLY A 232 9.76 6.45 9.32
CA GLY A 232 11.10 5.89 9.37
C GLY A 232 11.12 4.69 10.30
N THR A 233 11.55 4.89 11.53
CA THR A 233 11.55 3.89 12.59
C THR A 233 11.27 4.60 13.92
N PRO A 234 10.05 4.59 14.43
CA PRO A 234 9.69 5.30 15.67
C PRO A 234 10.58 4.98 16.87
N THR A 235 10.99 3.72 17.02
CA THR A 235 11.90 3.27 18.08
C THR A 235 13.36 3.78 17.92
N THR A 236 13.64 4.59 16.90
CA THR A 236 14.88 5.38 16.82
C THR A 236 14.92 6.45 17.93
N LEU A 237 13.77 6.92 18.37
CA LEU A 237 13.67 7.79 19.54
C LEU A 237 14.14 7.06 20.81
N SER A 238 14.68 7.79 21.78
CA SER A 238 14.96 7.23 23.11
C SER A 238 13.65 6.93 23.86
N ALA A 239 13.73 6.10 24.90
CA ALA A 239 12.57 5.82 25.75
C ALA A 239 11.96 7.12 26.34
N GLN A 240 12.80 8.06 26.79
CA GLN A 240 12.38 9.36 27.30
C GLN A 240 11.69 10.24 26.23
N GLN A 241 12.22 10.24 25.01
CA GLN A 241 11.61 10.97 23.88
C GLN A 241 10.26 10.39 23.49
N MET A 242 10.14 9.06 23.46
CA MET A 242 8.87 8.37 23.21
C MET A 242 7.85 8.65 24.31
N ASP A 243 8.24 8.52 25.58
CA ASP A 243 7.40 8.80 26.73
C ASP A 243 6.86 10.25 26.70
N ARG A 244 7.75 11.22 26.46
CA ARG A 244 7.36 12.63 26.28
C ARG A 244 6.32 12.82 25.17
N LEU A 245 6.58 12.25 23.99
CA LEU A 245 5.70 12.37 22.83
C LEU A 245 4.34 11.72 23.06
N LEU A 246 4.33 10.48 23.57
CA LEU A 246 3.10 9.72 23.79
C LEU A 246 2.29 10.28 24.96
N THR A 247 2.95 10.76 26.02
CA THR A 247 2.27 11.52 27.10
C THR A 247 1.56 12.76 26.55
N HIS A 248 2.24 13.53 25.70
CA HIS A 248 1.65 14.71 25.08
C HIS A 248 0.47 14.35 24.17
N LEU A 249 0.62 13.31 23.35
CA LEU A 249 -0.42 12.80 22.48
C LEU A 249 -1.68 12.39 23.29
N ASN A 250 -1.51 11.52 24.29
CA ASN A 250 -2.61 10.95 25.09
C ASN A 250 -3.33 12.01 25.94
N ARG A 251 -2.64 13.11 26.29
CA ARG A 251 -3.28 14.28 26.96
C ARG A 251 -4.02 15.19 25.99
N SER A 252 -3.58 15.25 24.74
CA SER A 252 -4.13 16.18 23.74
C SER A 252 -5.39 15.64 23.08
N PHE A 253 -5.39 14.35 22.67
CA PHE A 253 -6.51 13.71 22.02
C PHE A 253 -7.35 12.87 22.99
N ASP A 254 -8.66 12.84 22.75
CA ASP A 254 -9.53 11.81 23.32
C ASP A 254 -9.38 10.53 22.49
N LEU A 255 -8.72 9.54 23.06
CA LEU A 255 -8.49 8.23 22.46
C LEU A 255 -9.42 7.13 23.02
N SER A 256 -10.45 7.47 23.81
CA SER A 256 -11.38 6.51 24.38
C SER A 256 -12.15 5.70 23.32
N GLY A 257 -12.31 6.25 22.13
CA GLY A 257 -12.91 5.57 20.98
C GLY A 257 -11.93 4.83 20.07
N CYS A 258 -10.62 4.88 20.39
CA CYS A 258 -9.57 4.25 19.60
C CYS A 258 -9.61 2.72 19.79
N VAL A 259 -9.73 1.99 18.67
CA VAL A 259 -9.83 0.53 18.67
C VAL A 259 -8.54 -0.16 18.24
N GLU A 260 -7.54 0.62 17.82
CA GLU A 260 -6.20 0.14 17.48
C GLU A 260 -5.19 1.25 17.75
N TYR A 261 -4.20 0.97 18.58
CA TYR A 261 -3.06 1.84 18.88
C TYR A 261 -1.76 1.17 18.42
N CYS A 262 -1.42 1.39 17.15
CA CYS A 262 -0.30 0.71 16.50
C CYS A 262 0.95 1.58 16.44
N ILE A 263 2.11 1.01 16.81
CA ILE A 263 3.41 1.66 16.68
C ILE A 263 4.40 0.75 15.96
N GLU A 264 4.99 1.24 14.88
CA GLU A 264 6.07 0.54 14.19
C GLU A 264 7.34 0.53 15.04
N ALA A 265 7.60 -0.58 15.75
CA ALA A 265 8.89 -0.78 16.38
C ALA A 265 9.97 -1.07 15.33
N GLY A 266 9.59 -1.72 14.25
CA GLY A 266 10.30 -1.79 12.98
C GLY A 266 11.57 -2.62 13.02
N ARG A 267 12.66 -2.08 13.56
CA ARG A 267 14.00 -2.68 13.45
C ARG A 267 14.52 -3.20 14.78
N PRO A 268 15.03 -4.46 14.85
CA PRO A 268 15.58 -5.04 16.07
C PRO A 268 16.68 -4.19 16.73
N ASP A 269 17.55 -3.60 15.92
CA ASP A 269 18.66 -2.75 16.37
C ASP A 269 18.22 -1.43 17.05
N THR A 270 16.93 -1.14 17.09
CA THR A 270 16.37 0.03 17.79
C THR A 270 15.44 -0.33 18.94
N ILE A 271 15.11 -1.61 19.10
CA ILE A 271 14.16 -2.11 20.10
C ILE A 271 14.92 -2.47 21.39
N THR A 272 14.44 -1.93 22.51
CA THR A 272 14.92 -2.29 23.85
C THR A 272 13.74 -2.53 24.79
N ARG A 273 13.96 -3.24 25.90
CA ARG A 273 12.93 -3.49 26.91
C ARG A 273 12.28 -2.20 27.41
N ASP A 274 13.10 -1.19 27.73
CA ASP A 274 12.60 0.08 28.25
C ASP A 274 11.69 0.81 27.25
N LYS A 275 12.05 0.78 25.95
CA LYS A 275 11.22 1.35 24.89
C LYS A 275 9.90 0.60 24.72
N LEU A 276 9.94 -0.71 24.72
CA LEU A 276 8.73 -1.53 24.65
C LEU A 276 7.84 -1.31 25.87
N GLN A 277 8.42 -1.13 27.07
CA GLN A 277 7.66 -0.80 28.27
C GLN A 277 6.95 0.54 28.12
N VAL A 278 7.62 1.57 27.63
CA VAL A 278 6.98 2.87 27.36
C VAL A 278 5.81 2.73 26.40
N LEU A 279 5.91 1.90 25.34
CA LEU A 279 4.79 1.68 24.42
C LEU A 279 3.59 1.05 25.13
N LEU A 280 3.81 0.03 25.97
CA LEU A 280 2.75 -0.61 26.76
C LEU A 280 2.12 0.35 27.76
N ASP A 281 2.93 1.13 28.49
CA ASP A 281 2.47 2.10 29.49
C ASP A 281 1.57 3.18 28.86
N HIS A 282 1.76 3.48 27.58
CA HIS A 282 0.94 4.41 26.82
C HIS A 282 -0.22 3.77 26.06
N GLY A 283 -0.45 2.47 26.22
CA GLY A 283 -1.62 1.78 25.67
C GLY A 283 -1.44 1.26 24.24
N ALA A 284 -0.21 1.11 23.75
CA ALA A 284 0.01 0.47 22.46
C ALA A 284 -0.43 -1.00 22.52
N ASP A 285 -1.41 -1.35 21.71
CA ASP A 285 -1.95 -2.71 21.60
C ASP A 285 -1.29 -3.51 20.46
N ARG A 286 -0.67 -2.82 19.49
CA ARG A 286 0.01 -3.43 18.35
C ARG A 286 1.38 -2.82 18.12
N ILE A 287 2.37 -3.69 17.90
CA ILE A 287 3.69 -3.31 17.40
C ILE A 287 4.03 -4.08 16.13
N SER A 288 4.99 -3.57 15.36
CA SER A 288 5.56 -4.34 14.26
C SER A 288 7.06 -4.57 14.49
N VAL A 289 7.50 -5.80 14.28
CA VAL A 289 8.92 -6.20 14.23
C VAL A 289 9.20 -6.68 12.82
N ASN A 290 9.94 -5.90 12.03
CA ASN A 290 10.01 -6.08 10.58
C ASN A 290 11.33 -6.72 10.13
N PRO A 291 11.42 -8.07 10.00
CA PRO A 291 12.62 -8.76 9.55
C PRO A 291 12.95 -8.43 8.08
N GLN A 292 11.95 -8.35 7.23
CA GLN A 292 12.01 -8.31 5.77
C GLN A 292 12.50 -9.61 5.15
N SER A 293 13.55 -10.22 5.69
CA SER A 293 14.12 -11.54 5.43
C SER A 293 14.84 -12.04 6.69
N LEU A 294 15.04 -13.34 6.80
CA LEU A 294 15.90 -13.98 7.81
C LEU A 294 17.18 -14.60 7.21
N GLU A 295 17.46 -14.28 5.94
CA GLU A 295 18.74 -14.64 5.31
C GLU A 295 19.73 -13.48 5.54
N ASP A 296 20.80 -13.73 6.31
CA ASP A 296 21.77 -12.68 6.67
C ASP A 296 22.46 -12.07 5.44
N THR A 297 22.66 -12.83 4.37
CA THR A 297 23.18 -12.32 3.09
C THR A 297 22.23 -11.31 2.44
N VAL A 298 20.92 -11.53 2.54
CA VAL A 298 19.88 -10.60 2.05
C VAL A 298 19.85 -9.34 2.92
N LEU A 299 19.90 -9.51 4.26
CA LEU A 299 19.93 -8.38 5.20
C LEU A 299 21.13 -7.45 4.93
N GLN A 300 22.32 -8.03 4.71
CA GLN A 300 23.52 -7.28 4.34
C GLN A 300 23.34 -6.54 2.98
N ALA A 301 22.82 -7.23 1.95
CA ALA A 301 22.61 -6.65 0.62
C ALA A 301 21.65 -5.45 0.65
N ILE A 302 20.65 -5.45 1.53
CA ILE A 302 19.72 -4.33 1.69
C ILE A 302 20.18 -3.27 2.71
N GLY A 303 21.37 -3.42 3.30
CA GLY A 303 21.98 -2.45 4.22
C GLY A 303 21.37 -2.45 5.63
N ARG A 304 20.85 -3.59 6.08
CA ARG A 304 20.45 -3.80 7.46
C ARG A 304 21.63 -4.32 8.28
N ARG A 305 21.77 -3.84 9.53
CA ARG A 305 22.89 -4.17 10.41
C ARG A 305 22.58 -5.32 11.37
N HIS A 306 21.31 -5.71 11.51
CA HIS A 306 20.88 -6.83 12.35
C HIS A 306 20.93 -8.16 11.59
N THR A 307 20.95 -9.23 12.33
CA THR A 307 20.95 -10.62 11.87
C THR A 307 19.59 -11.28 12.09
N ALA A 308 19.40 -12.49 11.54
CA ALA A 308 18.25 -13.33 11.85
C ALA A 308 18.13 -13.61 13.36
N ARG A 309 19.25 -13.76 14.07
CA ARG A 309 19.28 -13.98 15.52
C ARG A 309 18.72 -12.79 16.29
N ASP A 310 19.03 -11.57 15.88
CA ASP A 310 18.50 -10.37 16.53
C ASP A 310 16.99 -10.27 16.40
N ILE A 311 16.41 -10.77 15.29
CA ILE A 311 14.95 -10.88 15.10
C ILE A 311 14.38 -11.91 16.10
N GLU A 312 14.98 -13.09 16.23
CA GLU A 312 14.55 -14.11 17.19
C GLU A 312 14.52 -13.56 18.62
N ASP A 313 15.60 -12.92 19.03
CA ASP A 313 15.72 -12.35 20.37
C ASP A 313 14.72 -11.21 20.61
N THR A 314 14.47 -10.38 19.59
CA THR A 314 13.48 -9.31 19.66
C THR A 314 12.04 -9.85 19.74
N MET A 315 11.72 -10.88 18.99
CA MET A 315 10.40 -11.52 19.05
C MET A 315 10.17 -12.20 20.41
N ALA A 316 11.20 -12.88 20.94
CA ALA A 316 11.15 -13.45 22.29
C ALA A 316 10.95 -12.36 23.36
N LEU A 317 11.63 -11.21 23.22
CA LEU A 317 11.43 -10.07 24.10
C LEU A 317 10.01 -9.53 24.01
N ALA A 318 9.48 -9.26 22.82
CA ALA A 318 8.11 -8.75 22.61
C ALA A 318 7.07 -9.72 23.22
N ALA A 319 7.22 -11.03 22.99
CA ALA A 319 6.37 -12.05 23.57
C ALA A 319 6.43 -12.06 25.10
N SER A 320 7.63 -11.90 25.71
CA SER A 320 7.82 -11.84 27.16
C SER A 320 7.16 -10.63 27.81
N MET A 321 6.90 -9.58 27.05
CA MET A 321 6.27 -8.33 27.52
C MET A 321 4.75 -8.32 27.34
N GLY A 322 4.20 -9.29 26.61
CA GLY A 322 2.75 -9.49 26.52
C GLY A 322 2.02 -8.49 25.63
N PHE A 323 2.63 -8.04 24.53
CA PHE A 323 1.90 -7.24 23.54
C PHE A 323 0.69 -8.03 22.99
N PRO A 324 -0.51 -7.42 22.95
CA PRO A 324 -1.70 -8.08 22.40
C PRO A 324 -1.53 -8.54 20.97
N HIS A 325 -0.88 -7.69 20.13
CA HIS A 325 -0.70 -7.95 18.71
C HIS A 325 0.73 -7.64 18.25
N VAL A 326 1.32 -8.56 17.48
CA VAL A 326 2.63 -8.36 16.87
C VAL A 326 2.56 -8.66 15.38
N ASN A 327 2.90 -7.67 14.55
CA ASN A 327 3.01 -7.81 13.10
C ASN A 327 4.47 -8.03 12.69
N MET A 328 4.68 -8.82 11.64
CA MET A 328 5.96 -8.99 10.97
C MET A 328 5.83 -8.66 9.48
N ASP A 329 6.72 -7.82 8.94
CA ASP A 329 6.78 -7.53 7.51
C ASP A 329 7.87 -8.35 6.83
N LEU A 330 7.51 -9.00 5.72
CA LEU A 330 8.40 -9.71 4.81
C LEU A 330 8.34 -9.06 3.42
N ILE A 331 9.45 -9.10 2.68
CA ILE A 331 9.50 -8.58 1.31
C ILE A 331 9.96 -9.68 0.35
N ALA A 332 9.08 -10.10 -0.56
CA ALA A 332 9.44 -10.96 -1.67
C ALA A 332 10.16 -10.17 -2.77
N GLY A 333 11.27 -10.71 -3.28
CA GLY A 333 12.04 -10.14 -4.37
C GLY A 333 13.17 -9.21 -3.96
N LEU A 334 13.66 -9.27 -2.72
CA LEU A 334 14.83 -8.50 -2.27
C LEU A 334 16.12 -8.90 -3.02
N PRO A 335 17.10 -7.99 -3.18
CA PRO A 335 18.42 -8.33 -3.68
C PRO A 335 19.04 -9.51 -2.93
N ALA A 336 19.72 -10.40 -3.66
CA ALA A 336 20.35 -11.62 -3.15
C ALA A 336 19.40 -12.66 -2.54
N ASP A 337 18.08 -12.46 -2.57
CA ASP A 337 17.12 -13.46 -2.10
C ASP A 337 16.77 -14.48 -3.20
N THR A 338 16.27 -15.63 -2.77
CA THR A 338 15.81 -16.71 -3.64
C THR A 338 14.45 -17.22 -3.18
N PRO A 339 13.68 -17.93 -4.00
CA PRO A 339 12.44 -18.56 -3.56
C PRO A 339 12.63 -19.49 -2.35
N GLU A 340 13.75 -20.19 -2.29
CA GLU A 340 14.12 -21.08 -1.19
C GLU A 340 14.49 -20.30 0.08
N GLY A 341 15.17 -19.14 -0.04
CA GLY A 341 15.48 -18.24 1.08
C GLY A 341 14.21 -17.60 1.65
N PHE A 342 13.35 -17.11 0.79
CA PHE A 342 12.04 -16.57 1.19
C PHE A 342 11.18 -17.63 1.90
N ARG A 343 11.17 -18.87 1.40
CA ARG A 343 10.48 -19.99 2.02
C ARG A 343 10.98 -20.22 3.44
N ARG A 344 12.32 -20.38 3.63
CA ARG A 344 12.91 -20.55 4.97
C ARG A 344 12.55 -19.40 5.90
N THR A 345 12.58 -18.17 5.38
CA THR A 345 12.20 -16.97 6.14
C THR A 345 10.75 -17.06 6.62
N LEU A 346 9.80 -17.36 5.74
CA LEU A 346 8.38 -17.44 6.10
C LEU A 346 8.11 -18.57 7.09
N ASP A 347 8.65 -19.76 6.83
CA ASP A 347 8.49 -20.94 7.71
C ASP A 347 9.00 -20.64 9.12
N LYS A 348 10.14 -19.96 9.25
CA LYS A 348 10.71 -19.56 10.52
C LYS A 348 9.88 -18.46 11.20
N CYS A 349 9.42 -17.45 10.48
CA CYS A 349 8.56 -16.38 11.02
C CYS A 349 7.27 -16.93 11.64
N LEU A 350 6.69 -17.98 11.06
CA LEU A 350 5.51 -18.65 11.61
C LEU A 350 5.74 -19.30 12.98
N THR A 351 7.00 -19.56 13.35
CA THR A 351 7.35 -20.12 14.67
C THR A 351 7.50 -19.06 15.76
N PHE A 352 7.49 -17.77 15.44
CA PHE A 352 7.72 -16.69 16.41
C PHE A 352 6.47 -16.22 17.16
N GLY A 353 5.29 -16.76 16.82
CA GLY A 353 4.05 -16.44 17.51
C GLY A 353 3.45 -15.07 17.14
N ALA A 354 3.90 -14.44 16.05
CA ALA A 354 3.24 -13.27 15.51
C ALA A 354 1.80 -13.64 15.05
N ASP A 355 0.84 -12.79 15.34
CA ASP A 355 -0.54 -12.98 14.94
C ASP A 355 -0.89 -12.25 13.63
N ASN A 356 0.08 -11.50 13.10
CA ASN A 356 -0.05 -10.72 11.87
C ASN A 356 1.25 -10.79 11.05
N ILE A 357 1.14 -11.11 9.76
CA ILE A 357 2.27 -11.15 8.82
C ILE A 357 1.87 -10.41 7.55
N THR A 358 2.67 -9.40 7.18
CA THR A 358 2.50 -8.71 5.90
C THR A 358 3.55 -9.20 4.92
N VAL A 359 3.10 -9.71 3.79
CA VAL A 359 3.98 -10.07 2.67
C VAL A 359 3.93 -8.96 1.63
N HIS A 360 5.02 -8.22 1.55
CA HIS A 360 5.23 -7.20 0.54
C HIS A 360 5.93 -7.78 -0.69
N THR A 361 5.67 -7.19 -1.85
CA THR A 361 6.47 -7.38 -3.06
C THR A 361 7.36 -6.17 -3.27
N LEU A 362 8.64 -6.39 -3.57
CA LEU A 362 9.58 -5.31 -3.83
C LEU A 362 9.06 -4.35 -4.89
N SER A 363 9.02 -3.06 -4.57
CA SER A 363 8.66 -1.99 -5.49
C SER A 363 9.87 -1.09 -5.78
N LEU A 364 10.30 -1.06 -7.03
CA LEU A 364 11.44 -0.27 -7.47
C LEU A 364 11.05 1.20 -7.63
N LYS A 365 11.43 2.03 -6.67
CA LYS A 365 11.17 3.47 -6.70
C LYS A 365 12.38 4.23 -7.24
N LYS A 366 12.12 5.30 -8.00
CA LYS A 366 13.15 6.25 -8.41
C LYS A 366 13.88 6.76 -7.16
N GLY A 367 15.19 6.64 -7.09
CA GLY A 367 16.01 7.04 -5.95
C GLY A 367 16.19 5.96 -4.87
N SER A 368 15.71 4.74 -5.05
CA SER A 368 16.16 3.59 -4.24
C SER A 368 17.60 3.23 -4.64
N ARG A 369 18.41 2.83 -3.65
CA ARG A 369 19.80 2.41 -3.92
C ARG A 369 19.85 1.18 -4.84
N ILE A 370 18.83 0.31 -4.80
CA ILE A 370 18.73 -0.83 -5.71
C ILE A 370 18.82 -0.38 -7.17
N LEU A 371 18.06 0.65 -7.58
CA LEU A 371 18.11 1.18 -8.93
C LEU A 371 19.38 1.99 -9.21
N LEU A 372 19.83 2.80 -8.25
CA LEU A 372 21.00 3.66 -8.43
C LEU A 372 22.30 2.87 -8.52
N GLU A 373 22.41 1.75 -7.79
CA GLU A 373 23.59 0.90 -7.72
C GLU A 373 23.48 -0.33 -8.64
N GLY A 374 22.33 -0.52 -9.30
CA GLY A 374 22.12 -1.65 -10.21
C GLY A 374 22.16 -3.01 -9.51
N LEU A 375 21.67 -3.10 -8.25
CA LEU A 375 21.71 -4.34 -7.50
C LEU A 375 20.85 -5.41 -8.19
N PRO A 376 21.36 -6.65 -8.37
CA PRO A 376 20.60 -7.73 -8.96
C PRO A 376 19.40 -8.11 -8.05
N ILE A 377 18.24 -8.27 -8.67
CA ILE A 377 17.00 -8.69 -7.98
C ILE A 377 16.48 -9.98 -8.61
N PRO A 378 15.71 -10.78 -7.87
CA PRO A 378 15.00 -11.94 -8.39
C PRO A 378 14.11 -11.60 -9.58
N THR A 379 13.93 -12.56 -10.48
CA THR A 379 13.03 -12.40 -11.64
C THR A 379 11.56 -12.33 -11.20
N ALA A 380 10.68 -11.86 -12.08
CA ALA A 380 9.24 -11.89 -11.83
C ALA A 380 8.73 -13.33 -11.60
N ALA A 381 9.33 -14.32 -12.24
CA ALA A 381 8.99 -15.74 -12.03
C ALA A 381 9.41 -16.23 -10.63
N ASP A 382 10.57 -15.77 -10.13
CA ASP A 382 11.01 -16.09 -8.76
C ASP A 382 10.07 -15.47 -7.72
N VAL A 383 9.69 -14.20 -7.91
CA VAL A 383 8.74 -13.52 -7.03
C VAL A 383 7.37 -14.21 -7.06
N ALA A 384 6.92 -14.66 -8.25
CA ALA A 384 5.70 -15.46 -8.35
C ALA A 384 5.77 -16.72 -7.49
N ARG A 385 6.89 -17.47 -7.55
CA ARG A 385 7.11 -18.68 -6.72
C ARG A 385 7.09 -18.36 -5.22
N MET A 386 7.67 -17.22 -4.80
CA MET A 386 7.63 -16.77 -3.40
C MET A 386 6.19 -16.53 -2.92
N LEU A 387 5.40 -15.79 -3.70
CA LEU A 387 4.01 -15.46 -3.35
C LEU A 387 3.07 -16.67 -3.45
N ASP A 388 3.28 -17.54 -4.44
CA ASP A 388 2.49 -18.77 -4.60
C ASP A 388 2.81 -19.79 -3.50
N TYR A 389 3.98 -19.69 -2.85
CA TYR A 389 4.29 -20.41 -1.62
C TYR A 389 3.64 -19.77 -0.39
N ALA A 390 3.64 -18.45 -0.29
CA ALA A 390 3.14 -17.74 0.89
C ALA A 390 1.64 -17.95 1.14
N ASP A 391 0.79 -17.85 0.12
CA ASP A 391 -0.67 -17.97 0.26
C ASP A 391 -1.10 -19.30 0.91
N PRO A 392 -0.78 -20.50 0.36
CA PRO A 392 -1.18 -21.76 0.98
C PRO A 392 -0.52 -22.01 2.35
N THR A 393 0.72 -21.57 2.54
CA THR A 393 1.45 -21.74 3.80
C THR A 393 0.82 -20.96 4.94
N LEU A 394 0.53 -19.66 4.73
CA LEU A 394 -0.14 -18.81 5.70
C LEU A 394 -1.55 -19.33 6.03
N ARG A 395 -2.30 -19.77 5.03
CA ARG A 395 -3.63 -20.38 5.26
C ARG A 395 -3.55 -21.67 6.08
N ALA A 396 -2.59 -22.54 5.79
CA ALA A 396 -2.37 -23.76 6.55
C ALA A 396 -2.01 -23.47 8.02
N ALA A 397 -1.33 -22.34 8.29
CA ALA A 397 -1.03 -21.84 9.63
C ALA A 397 -2.21 -21.07 10.29
N GLY A 398 -3.40 -21.03 9.67
CA GLY A 398 -4.60 -20.39 10.24
C GLY A 398 -4.75 -18.90 9.93
N PHE A 399 -3.86 -18.31 9.12
CA PHE A 399 -3.97 -16.90 8.75
C PHE A 399 -4.98 -16.69 7.61
N SER A 400 -5.64 -15.55 7.64
CA SER A 400 -6.54 -15.07 6.59
C SER A 400 -6.10 -13.71 6.07
N PRO A 401 -6.25 -13.42 4.76
CA PRO A 401 -5.90 -12.10 4.23
C PRO A 401 -6.95 -11.08 4.63
N TYR A 402 -6.52 -9.90 5.08
CA TYR A 402 -7.43 -8.86 5.56
C TYR A 402 -7.29 -7.52 4.83
N TYR A 403 -6.16 -7.23 4.17
CA TYR A 403 -6.02 -6.12 3.24
C TYR A 403 -5.08 -6.47 2.10
N LEU A 404 -5.23 -5.73 0.99
CA LEU A 404 -4.50 -5.98 -0.23
C LEU A 404 -4.30 -4.66 -0.99
N TYR A 405 -3.08 -4.42 -1.47
CA TYR A 405 -2.84 -3.33 -2.40
C TYR A 405 -1.70 -3.64 -3.35
N ARG A 406 -1.63 -2.88 -4.44
CA ARG A 406 -0.54 -2.93 -5.41
C ARG A 406 0.12 -1.57 -5.52
N GLN A 407 1.35 -1.54 -5.96
CA GLN A 407 2.07 -0.30 -6.26
C GLN A 407 2.52 -0.30 -7.72
N LYS A 408 2.85 0.88 -8.24
CA LYS A 408 3.52 0.98 -9.53
C LYS A 408 4.94 0.42 -9.42
N TYR A 409 5.44 -0.17 -10.50
CA TYR A 409 6.80 -0.69 -10.59
C TYR A 409 7.14 -1.80 -9.59
N MET A 410 6.13 -2.58 -9.19
CA MET A 410 6.36 -3.82 -8.46
C MET A 410 6.88 -4.89 -9.41
N SER A 411 7.79 -5.73 -8.93
CA SER A 411 8.25 -6.90 -9.66
C SER A 411 7.05 -7.77 -10.06
N GLY A 412 6.94 -8.13 -11.35
CA GLY A 412 5.83 -8.92 -11.88
C GLY A 412 4.43 -8.30 -11.72
N SER A 413 4.32 -7.03 -11.35
CA SER A 413 3.03 -6.37 -11.06
C SER A 413 2.18 -7.10 -10.02
N PHE A 414 2.83 -7.74 -9.05
CA PHE A 414 2.19 -8.48 -7.96
C PHE A 414 1.63 -7.55 -6.86
N GLU A 415 1.19 -8.15 -5.78
CA GLU A 415 0.48 -7.50 -4.68
C GLU A 415 1.26 -7.49 -3.37
N ASN A 416 0.84 -6.64 -2.44
CA ASN A 416 1.14 -6.71 -1.01
C ASN A 416 -0.11 -7.19 -0.28
N VAL A 417 0.04 -8.12 0.65
CA VAL A 417 -1.08 -8.71 1.39
C VAL A 417 -0.77 -8.75 2.88
N GLY A 418 -1.67 -8.21 3.69
CA GLY A 418 -1.67 -8.42 5.13
C GLY A 418 -2.48 -9.66 5.48
N TRP A 419 -1.87 -10.52 6.29
CA TRP A 419 -2.42 -11.77 6.78
C TRP A 419 -2.50 -11.74 8.30
N CYS A 420 -3.57 -12.25 8.88
CA CYS A 420 -3.72 -12.31 10.33
C CYS A 420 -4.48 -13.55 10.77
N ILE A 421 -4.30 -13.90 12.04
CA ILE A 421 -5.19 -14.79 12.76
C ILE A 421 -6.52 -14.05 13.01
N SER A 422 -7.63 -14.76 13.06
CA SER A 422 -8.96 -14.17 13.24
C SER A 422 -9.02 -13.26 14.46
N GLY A 423 -9.48 -12.02 14.27
CA GLY A 423 -9.58 -10.99 15.31
C GLY A 423 -8.32 -10.14 15.49
N ALA A 424 -7.24 -10.42 14.74
CA ALA A 424 -6.01 -9.66 14.79
C ALA A 424 -5.82 -8.75 13.56
N GLU A 425 -6.88 -8.41 12.84
CA GLU A 425 -6.83 -7.51 11.68
C GLU A 425 -6.25 -6.15 12.06
N GLY A 426 -5.25 -5.67 11.33
CA GLY A 426 -4.75 -4.29 11.45
C GLY A 426 -5.74 -3.32 10.81
N LEU A 427 -6.60 -2.70 11.63
CA LEU A 427 -7.71 -1.88 11.16
C LEU A 427 -7.24 -0.61 10.44
N TYR A 428 -6.20 0.05 10.95
CA TYR A 428 -5.60 1.20 10.26
C TYR A 428 -5.20 0.87 8.82
N ASN A 429 -4.61 -0.32 8.58
CA ASN A 429 -4.22 -0.77 7.26
C ASN A 429 -5.43 -0.96 6.34
N ILE A 430 -6.54 -1.51 6.87
CA ILE A 430 -7.79 -1.62 6.12
C ILE A 430 -8.32 -0.22 5.78
N TYR A 431 -8.42 0.67 6.76
CA TYR A 431 -8.98 2.01 6.58
C TYR A 431 -8.24 2.84 5.53
N ILE A 432 -6.90 2.82 5.57
CA ILE A 432 -6.10 3.59 4.60
C ILE A 432 -6.10 2.97 3.21
N MET A 433 -6.08 1.63 3.10
CA MET A 433 -6.02 0.93 1.80
C MET A 433 -7.38 0.93 1.10
N GLU A 434 -8.46 0.69 1.83
CA GLU A 434 -9.82 0.72 1.27
C GLU A 434 -10.41 2.14 1.20
N GLU A 435 -9.72 3.15 1.77
CA GLU A 435 -10.17 4.57 1.81
C GLU A 435 -11.57 4.70 2.43
N LEU A 436 -11.72 4.12 3.63
CA LEU A 436 -13.02 4.06 4.29
C LEU A 436 -13.37 5.35 5.03
N HIS A 437 -12.37 6.05 5.56
CA HIS A 437 -12.50 7.35 6.23
C HIS A 437 -11.23 8.18 6.09
N SER A 438 -11.25 9.39 6.58
CA SER A 438 -10.10 10.30 6.50
C SER A 438 -8.97 9.88 7.42
N ILE A 439 -7.73 10.11 6.98
CA ILE A 439 -6.51 9.92 7.77
C ILE A 439 -5.90 11.30 8.00
N LEU A 440 -5.89 11.76 9.23
CA LEU A 440 -5.16 12.96 9.65
C LEU A 440 -3.72 12.57 9.92
N SER A 441 -2.79 13.04 9.09
CA SER A 441 -1.37 12.78 9.27
C SER A 441 -0.69 13.98 9.90
N LEU A 442 0.19 13.74 10.87
CA LEU A 442 1.03 14.75 11.53
C LEU A 442 2.50 14.35 11.35
N GLY A 443 3.38 15.33 11.33
CA GLY A 443 4.81 15.10 11.18
C GLY A 443 5.30 15.08 9.73
N ALA A 444 6.62 15.15 9.56
CA ALA A 444 7.28 15.19 8.25
C ALA A 444 7.02 13.93 7.43
N GLY A 445 6.84 14.11 6.11
CA GLY A 445 6.58 13.04 5.17
C GLY A 445 5.16 12.48 5.23
N GLY A 446 4.32 12.96 6.13
CA GLY A 446 2.92 12.58 6.25
C GLY A 446 2.09 13.01 5.04
N SER A 447 1.03 12.25 4.78
CA SER A 447 0.04 12.55 3.74
C SER A 447 -1.36 12.45 4.36
N THR A 448 -1.92 13.59 4.69
CA THR A 448 -3.32 13.66 5.14
C THR A 448 -4.23 13.33 3.97
N LYS A 449 -5.06 12.32 4.15
CA LYS A 449 -6.03 11.86 3.18
C LYS A 449 -7.44 12.20 3.69
N MET A 450 -8.15 13.00 2.95
CA MET A 450 -9.52 13.40 3.24
C MET A 450 -10.46 12.60 2.35
N VAL A 451 -11.41 11.90 2.95
CA VAL A 451 -12.32 10.98 2.27
C VAL A 451 -13.76 11.36 2.55
N ASP A 452 -14.54 11.60 1.49
CA ASP A 452 -15.99 11.69 1.53
C ASP A 452 -16.56 10.36 0.99
N PRO A 453 -16.96 9.44 1.86
CA PRO A 453 -17.41 8.12 1.42
C PRO A 453 -18.77 8.15 0.72
N VAL A 454 -19.55 9.21 0.91
CA VAL A 454 -20.88 9.36 0.28
C VAL A 454 -20.75 9.82 -1.17
N ARG A 455 -19.89 10.85 -1.41
CA ARG A 455 -19.66 11.38 -2.75
C ARG A 455 -18.50 10.70 -3.49
N GLY A 456 -17.78 9.76 -2.83
CA GLY A 456 -16.61 9.10 -3.40
C GLY A 456 -15.42 10.04 -3.66
N ARG A 457 -15.39 11.21 -3.01
CA ARG A 457 -14.36 12.24 -3.21
C ARG A 457 -13.19 12.01 -2.29
N ILE A 458 -11.97 12.08 -2.83
CA ILE A 458 -10.73 11.95 -2.07
C ILE A 458 -9.82 13.11 -2.40
N GLU A 459 -9.40 13.83 -1.37
CA GLU A 459 -8.39 14.89 -1.47
C GLU A 459 -7.16 14.53 -0.62
N ARG A 460 -6.01 15.12 -0.95
CA ARG A 460 -4.77 14.91 -0.20
C ARG A 460 -4.03 16.21 -0.03
N VAL A 461 -3.49 16.39 1.18
CA VAL A 461 -2.48 17.41 1.46
C VAL A 461 -1.23 16.72 2.02
N PHE A 462 -0.07 17.27 1.69
CA PHE A 462 1.21 16.67 2.04
C PHE A 462 1.96 17.58 3.00
N HIS A 463 2.56 16.98 4.02
CA HIS A 463 3.50 17.65 4.90
C HIS A 463 4.83 17.89 4.19
N ALA A 464 5.65 18.77 4.80
CA ALA A 464 7.03 18.92 4.40
C ALA A 464 7.73 17.56 4.39
N LYS A 465 8.52 17.32 3.36
CA LYS A 465 9.07 16.00 3.09
C LYS A 465 10.18 15.61 4.07
N TYR A 466 11.01 16.59 4.43
CA TYR A 466 12.19 16.38 5.27
C TYR A 466 12.02 17.02 6.66
N PRO A 467 12.65 16.45 7.72
CA PRO A 467 12.58 17.02 9.08
C PRO A 467 12.99 18.47 9.14
N THR A 468 14.06 18.85 8.45
CA THR A 468 14.57 20.24 8.42
C THR A 468 13.52 21.19 7.84
N GLU A 469 12.91 20.82 6.72
CA GLU A 469 11.86 21.62 6.08
C GLU A 469 10.61 21.70 6.97
N TYR A 470 10.25 20.61 7.63
CA TYR A 470 9.12 20.55 8.56
C TYR A 470 9.32 21.50 9.77
N ILE A 471 10.52 21.53 10.33
CA ILE A 471 10.87 22.43 11.46
C ILE A 471 10.79 23.90 11.03
N GLN A 472 11.22 24.20 9.80
CA GLN A 472 11.37 25.57 9.30
C GLN A 472 10.07 26.16 8.70
N ARG A 473 9.02 25.34 8.48
CA ARG A 473 7.79 25.74 7.77
C ARG A 473 6.51 25.51 8.57
N PRO A 474 6.36 26.15 9.75
CA PRO A 474 5.16 26.00 10.58
C PRO A 474 3.87 26.46 9.87
N GLU A 475 3.97 27.41 8.91
CA GLU A 475 2.86 27.86 8.10
C GLU A 475 2.24 26.71 7.29
N LYS A 476 3.06 25.74 6.84
CA LYS A 476 2.57 24.58 6.09
C LYS A 476 1.72 23.65 6.95
N ILE A 477 2.05 23.53 8.23
CA ILE A 477 1.29 22.78 9.22
C ILE A 477 -0.12 23.40 9.36
N ALA A 478 -0.17 24.73 9.59
CA ALA A 478 -1.43 25.45 9.73
C ALA A 478 -2.30 25.36 8.47
N GLU A 479 -1.71 25.48 7.27
CA GLU A 479 -2.42 25.30 5.98
C GLU A 479 -3.05 23.90 5.87
N ASN A 480 -2.32 22.84 6.23
CA ASN A 480 -2.79 21.48 6.16
C ASN A 480 -3.97 21.22 7.12
N LEU A 481 -3.88 21.72 8.37
CA LEU A 481 -4.97 21.62 9.35
C LEU A 481 -6.20 22.42 8.90
N ALA A 482 -6.01 23.60 8.35
CA ALA A 482 -7.10 24.42 7.80
C ALA A 482 -7.80 23.73 6.62
N ALA A 483 -7.05 23.10 5.71
CA ALA A 483 -7.60 22.35 4.60
C ALA A 483 -8.41 21.14 5.07
N PHE A 484 -7.91 20.41 6.08
CA PHE A 484 -8.61 19.27 6.68
C PHE A 484 -9.94 19.70 7.34
N ARG A 485 -9.91 20.78 8.13
CA ARG A 485 -11.09 21.38 8.74
C ARG A 485 -12.12 21.76 7.67
N ALA A 486 -11.72 22.54 6.66
CA ALA A 486 -12.60 23.01 5.61
C ALA A 486 -13.27 21.88 4.82
N PHE A 487 -12.55 20.77 4.59
CA PHE A 487 -13.09 19.59 3.94
C PHE A 487 -14.23 18.97 4.77
N HIS A 488 -14.02 18.73 6.06
CA HIS A 488 -14.99 18.10 6.95
C HIS A 488 -16.20 19.01 7.25
N GLU A 489 -16.01 20.34 7.31
CA GLU A 489 -17.13 21.29 7.43
C GLU A 489 -18.02 21.30 6.19
N LYS A 490 -17.44 21.14 4.98
CA LYS A 490 -18.23 21.01 3.74
C LYS A 490 -19.02 19.69 3.67
N MET A 491 -18.51 18.61 4.27
CA MET A 491 -19.25 17.35 4.31
C MET A 491 -20.50 17.40 5.19
N LYS A 492 -20.52 18.26 6.21
CA LYS A 492 -21.67 18.45 7.11
C LYS A 492 -22.82 19.26 6.50
N ARG A 493 -22.54 19.97 5.39
CA ARG A 493 -23.51 20.73 4.61
C ARG A 493 -24.05 19.90 3.44
#